data_490d5eeb525a2decd8e7d52e7517146a
#
_entry.id   490d5eeb525a2decd8e7d52e7517146a
#
_cell.length_a   1.000
_cell.length_b   1.000
_cell.length_c   1.000
_cell.angle_alpha   90.00
_cell.angle_beta   90.00
_cell.angle_gamma   90.00
#
_symmetry.space_group_name_H-M   'P 1'
#
loop_
_entity.id
_entity.type
_entity.pdbx_description
1 polymer ?
#
loop_
_entity_poly.entity_id
_entity_poly.type
_entity_poly.pdbx_seq_one_letter_code
_entity_poly.pdbx_strand_id
1 'polypeptide(L)'
;MKAARLYLLGIVGAVAYIWAMVTVAGCANEQGQKGHELYAHYCSHCHGESGKQNEGFNWSSMPDPKPKDLTNKSEMSTLKDEDIFNTISRDMKDTSEEGGDEIGDDDFAVPTMPTFKYTLSEEEVWAIVGYVRGLHGMKMEFKVEERKKQLAAALQTAQTNLEQATKAYEAAEKQASEEAEKKSEALKKDVEPDESSYADELAAMSKAKKELDAAQAAMTNLVTRPGKGTSIPRPDLTIKSDQVAKTVAYGQRLYENKYGCNGCHSIGPDGGKVGPALDRAGFRLNGTWVYRWLRNPQAMNAETRMPALGLSDSDAKAVTLYLTTLKGENSEDAAEAPPEPAAEKKPAEKKPPEKKPAEKKK
;
A
#
# COMPACT_ATOMS: atom_id res chain seq x y z
N MET A 1 10.89 33.28 -51.46
CA MET A 1 10.78 33.28 -50.01
C MET A 1 9.55 32.55 -49.45
N LYS A 2 8.39 32.49 -50.14
CA LYS A 2 7.19 31.76 -49.62
C LYS A 2 7.32 30.22 -49.68
N ALA A 3 7.99 29.65 -50.69
CA ALA A 3 8.18 28.21 -50.83
C ALA A 3 9.09 27.61 -49.75
N ALA A 4 10.14 28.31 -49.34
CA ALA A 4 11.06 27.86 -48.29
C ALA A 4 10.40 27.81 -46.88
N ARG A 5 9.43 28.71 -46.61
CA ARG A 5 8.67 28.69 -45.33
C ARG A 5 7.70 27.53 -45.24
N LEU A 6 7.08 27.12 -46.36
CA LEU A 6 6.18 25.95 -46.40
C LEU A 6 6.96 24.62 -46.20
N TYR A 7 8.18 24.53 -46.76
CA TYR A 7 9.03 23.35 -46.57
C TYR A 7 9.53 23.21 -45.10
N LEU A 8 9.90 24.33 -44.45
CA LEU A 8 10.31 24.33 -43.06
C LEU A 8 9.16 23.94 -42.11
N LEU A 9 7.94 24.42 -42.34
CA LEU A 9 6.76 24.05 -41.54
C LEU A 9 6.39 22.57 -41.69
N GLY A 10 6.56 21.99 -42.90
CA GLY A 10 6.36 20.56 -43.15
C GLY A 10 7.38 19.68 -42.44
N ILE A 11 8.65 20.07 -42.39
CA ILE A 11 9.71 19.33 -41.71
C ILE A 11 9.53 19.39 -40.20
N VAL A 12 9.19 20.54 -39.62
CA VAL A 12 8.94 20.70 -38.16
C VAL A 12 7.72 19.87 -37.73
N GLY A 13 6.63 19.84 -38.56
CA GLY A 13 5.45 19.00 -38.31
C GLY A 13 5.78 17.50 -38.34
N ALA A 14 6.59 17.06 -39.35
CA ALA A 14 6.98 15.66 -39.47
C ALA A 14 7.91 15.21 -38.32
N VAL A 15 8.86 16.05 -37.92
CA VAL A 15 9.74 15.76 -36.75
C VAL A 15 8.96 15.70 -35.44
N ALA A 16 8.00 16.61 -35.24
CA ALA A 16 7.14 16.58 -34.04
C ALA A 16 6.25 15.33 -34.00
N TYR A 17 5.73 14.89 -35.17
CA TYR A 17 4.93 13.67 -35.28
C TYR A 17 5.75 12.41 -35.04
N ILE A 18 6.99 12.34 -35.53
CA ILE A 18 7.92 11.23 -35.28
C ILE A 18 8.33 11.18 -33.80
N TRP A 19 8.60 12.34 -33.18
CA TRP A 19 8.89 12.43 -31.75
C TRP A 19 7.71 11.95 -30.90
N ALA A 20 6.48 12.35 -31.22
CA ALA A 20 5.27 11.89 -30.54
C ALA A 20 5.06 10.38 -30.68
N MET A 21 5.32 9.81 -31.87
CA MET A 21 5.22 8.37 -32.11
C MET A 21 6.30 7.58 -31.35
N VAL A 22 7.53 8.06 -31.29
CA VAL A 22 8.64 7.41 -30.55
C VAL A 22 8.40 7.43 -29.05
N THR A 23 7.85 8.52 -28.50
CA THR A 23 7.54 8.61 -27.06
C THR A 23 6.40 7.66 -26.66
N VAL A 24 5.35 7.54 -27.49
CA VAL A 24 4.22 6.63 -27.23
C VAL A 24 4.65 5.15 -27.33
N ALA A 25 5.50 4.80 -28.28
CA ALA A 25 6.03 3.43 -28.41
C ALA A 25 7.00 3.08 -27.26
N GLY A 26 7.80 4.04 -26.80
CA GLY A 26 8.69 3.88 -25.65
C GLY A 26 7.92 3.59 -24.36
N CYS A 27 6.90 4.38 -24.05
CA CYS A 27 6.08 4.20 -22.85
C CYS A 27 5.33 2.86 -22.82
N ALA A 28 4.84 2.37 -23.95
CA ALA A 28 4.15 1.08 -24.03
C ALA A 28 5.09 -0.11 -23.76
N ASN A 29 6.36 0.00 -24.17
CA ASN A 29 7.39 -1.03 -23.91
C ASN A 29 7.85 -1.01 -22.45
N GLU A 30 8.02 0.17 -21.86
CA GLU A 30 8.37 0.33 -20.45
C GLU A 30 7.30 -0.23 -19.51
N GLN A 31 6.02 0.00 -19.80
CA GLN A 31 4.91 -0.50 -19.00
C GLN A 31 4.80 -2.03 -19.06
N GLY A 32 5.02 -2.62 -20.22
CA GLY A 32 5.07 -4.07 -20.40
C GLY A 32 6.25 -4.70 -19.66
N GLN A 33 7.42 -4.08 -19.71
CA GLN A 33 8.62 -4.53 -19.01
C GLN A 33 8.43 -4.42 -17.49
N LYS A 34 7.90 -3.31 -16.98
CA LYS A 34 7.59 -3.11 -15.56
C LYS A 34 6.59 -4.16 -15.06
N GLY A 35 5.54 -4.46 -15.82
CA GLY A 35 4.55 -5.51 -15.48
C GLY A 35 5.20 -6.89 -15.37
N HIS A 36 6.09 -7.25 -16.27
CA HIS A 36 6.87 -8.48 -16.22
C HIS A 36 7.78 -8.55 -14.98
N GLU A 37 8.53 -7.49 -14.69
CA GLU A 37 9.43 -7.42 -13.54
C GLU A 37 8.69 -7.59 -12.22
N LEU A 38 7.55 -6.90 -12.07
CA LEU A 38 6.69 -7.01 -10.89
C LEU A 38 6.06 -8.40 -10.76
N TYR A 39 5.60 -8.99 -11.88
CA TYR A 39 5.08 -10.34 -11.91
C TYR A 39 6.15 -11.36 -11.50
N ALA A 40 7.35 -11.28 -12.06
CA ALA A 40 8.46 -12.16 -11.72
C ALA A 40 8.85 -12.06 -10.24
N HIS A 41 8.76 -10.84 -9.67
CA HIS A 41 9.09 -10.61 -8.27
C HIS A 41 8.01 -11.11 -7.29
N TYR A 42 6.75 -10.84 -7.56
CA TYR A 42 5.66 -11.07 -6.60
C TYR A 42 4.76 -12.27 -6.93
N CYS A 43 4.59 -12.63 -8.20
CA CYS A 43 3.54 -13.54 -8.65
C CYS A 43 4.08 -14.91 -9.10
N SER A 44 5.26 -14.94 -9.71
CA SER A 44 5.81 -16.15 -10.37
C SER A 44 6.00 -17.32 -9.40
N HIS A 45 6.21 -17.09 -8.11
CA HIS A 45 6.39 -18.12 -7.09
C HIS A 45 5.16 -19.02 -6.95
N CYS A 46 3.98 -18.45 -7.10
CA CYS A 46 2.71 -19.17 -7.02
C CYS A 46 2.16 -19.52 -8.40
N HIS A 47 2.28 -18.60 -9.36
CA HIS A 47 1.70 -18.75 -10.70
C HIS A 47 2.67 -19.28 -11.76
N GLY A 48 3.95 -19.51 -11.41
CA GLY A 48 4.98 -19.89 -12.36
C GLY A 48 5.50 -18.73 -13.21
N GLU A 49 6.64 -18.89 -13.83
CA GLU A 49 7.26 -17.84 -14.67
C GLU A 49 6.43 -17.56 -15.93
N SER A 50 5.83 -18.60 -16.52
CA SER A 50 5.00 -18.48 -17.72
C SER A 50 3.51 -18.28 -17.42
N GLY A 51 3.10 -18.28 -16.16
CA GLY A 51 1.71 -18.17 -15.73
C GLY A 51 0.90 -19.46 -15.83
N LYS A 52 1.55 -20.57 -16.18
CA LYS A 52 0.88 -21.89 -16.29
C LYS A 52 0.68 -22.53 -14.94
N GLN A 53 -0.41 -23.24 -14.83
CA GLN A 53 -0.66 -24.11 -13.69
C GLN A 53 0.47 -25.15 -13.54
N ASN A 54 0.83 -25.49 -12.31
CA ASN A 54 1.93 -26.41 -11.94
C ASN A 54 3.37 -25.90 -12.07
N GLU A 55 3.60 -24.70 -12.53
CA GLU A 55 4.95 -24.11 -12.62
C GLU A 55 5.36 -23.34 -11.36
N GLY A 56 4.43 -23.02 -10.47
CA GLY A 56 4.71 -22.31 -9.22
C GLY A 56 5.61 -23.10 -8.29
N PHE A 57 6.42 -22.37 -7.52
CA PHE A 57 7.34 -22.97 -6.57
C PHE A 57 6.58 -23.79 -5.51
N ASN A 58 6.93 -25.07 -5.36
CA ASN A 58 6.26 -26.00 -4.44
C ASN A 58 4.74 -26.13 -4.63
N TRP A 59 4.26 -26.16 -5.87
CA TRP A 59 2.86 -26.32 -6.24
C TRP A 59 2.13 -27.39 -5.42
N SER A 60 2.76 -28.55 -5.19
CA SER A 60 2.14 -29.67 -4.47
C SER A 60 1.85 -29.38 -3.01
N SER A 61 2.58 -28.46 -2.39
CA SER A 61 2.41 -28.10 -0.96
C SER A 61 1.55 -26.87 -0.74
N MET A 62 1.07 -26.22 -1.82
CA MET A 62 0.14 -25.10 -1.69
C MET A 62 -1.24 -25.57 -1.24
N PRO A 63 -1.92 -24.83 -0.36
CA PRO A 63 -3.31 -25.12 0.01
C PRO A 63 -4.25 -24.92 -1.18
N ASP A 64 -5.42 -25.53 -1.12
CA ASP A 64 -6.51 -25.30 -2.07
C ASP A 64 -7.30 -24.02 -1.70
N PRO A 65 -7.83 -23.31 -2.68
CA PRO A 65 -7.72 -23.51 -4.13
C PRO A 65 -6.34 -23.16 -4.68
N LYS A 66 -5.84 -24.03 -5.59
CA LYS A 66 -4.56 -23.81 -6.25
C LYS A 66 -4.55 -22.50 -7.08
N PRO A 67 -3.37 -21.88 -7.32
CA PRO A 67 -3.27 -20.75 -8.22
C PRO A 67 -3.86 -21.04 -9.60
N LYS A 68 -4.62 -20.07 -10.13
CA LYS A 68 -5.27 -20.20 -11.45
C LYS A 68 -4.24 -20.22 -12.56
N ASP A 69 -4.51 -20.97 -13.64
CA ASP A 69 -3.75 -20.92 -14.89
C ASP A 69 -4.03 -19.60 -15.63
N LEU A 70 -3.07 -18.70 -15.61
CA LEU A 70 -3.20 -17.39 -16.24
C LEU A 70 -3.05 -17.40 -17.75
N THR A 71 -2.64 -18.56 -18.34
CA THR A 71 -2.54 -18.76 -19.78
C THR A 71 -3.82 -19.35 -20.39
N ASN A 72 -4.76 -19.80 -19.56
CA ASN A 72 -6.03 -20.36 -20.02
C ASN A 72 -6.95 -19.27 -20.58
N LYS A 73 -6.90 -19.10 -21.91
CA LYS A 73 -7.66 -18.07 -22.60
C LYS A 73 -9.17 -18.17 -22.38
N SER A 74 -9.72 -19.39 -22.31
CA SER A 74 -11.17 -19.58 -22.18
C SER A 74 -11.69 -19.08 -20.83
N GLU A 75 -10.94 -19.24 -19.76
CA GLU A 75 -11.29 -18.74 -18.45
C GLU A 75 -10.93 -17.24 -18.28
N MET A 76 -9.71 -16.89 -18.64
CA MET A 76 -9.22 -15.52 -18.42
C MET A 76 -9.90 -14.46 -19.28
N SER A 77 -10.46 -14.83 -20.45
CA SER A 77 -11.21 -13.90 -21.29
C SER A 77 -12.59 -13.54 -20.76
N THR A 78 -13.12 -14.29 -19.80
CA THR A 78 -14.39 -13.95 -19.13
C THR A 78 -14.26 -12.87 -18.08
N LEU A 79 -13.06 -12.64 -17.60
CA LEU A 79 -12.75 -11.63 -16.59
C LEU A 79 -12.51 -10.26 -17.26
N LYS A 80 -13.00 -9.18 -16.65
CA LYS A 80 -12.64 -7.82 -17.03
C LYS A 80 -11.29 -7.45 -16.44
N ASP A 81 -10.69 -6.37 -16.93
CA ASP A 81 -9.41 -5.87 -16.37
C ASP A 81 -9.54 -5.52 -14.90
N GLU A 82 -10.69 -4.93 -14.52
CA GLU A 82 -10.99 -4.55 -13.15
C GLU A 82 -11.16 -5.78 -12.22
N ASP A 83 -11.64 -6.92 -12.73
CA ASP A 83 -11.78 -8.16 -11.95
C ASP A 83 -10.38 -8.69 -11.56
N ILE A 84 -9.44 -8.65 -12.52
CA ILE A 84 -8.05 -9.05 -12.28
C ILE A 84 -7.38 -8.05 -11.31
N PHE A 85 -7.58 -6.74 -11.55
CA PHE A 85 -7.09 -5.69 -10.65
C PHE A 85 -7.59 -5.87 -9.21
N ASN A 86 -8.90 -6.05 -9.04
CA ASN A 86 -9.52 -6.23 -7.73
C ASN A 86 -9.07 -7.52 -7.03
N THR A 87 -8.78 -8.58 -7.80
CA THR A 87 -8.22 -9.81 -7.24
C THR A 87 -6.81 -9.58 -6.67
N ILE A 88 -5.98 -8.80 -7.37
CA ILE A 88 -4.61 -8.48 -6.95
C ILE A 88 -4.61 -7.49 -5.77
N SER A 89 -5.52 -6.50 -5.78
CA SER A 89 -5.54 -5.35 -4.85
C SER A 89 -6.80 -5.31 -3.98
N ARG A 90 -7.36 -6.50 -3.63
CA ARG A 90 -8.56 -6.56 -2.78
C ARG A 90 -8.33 -5.93 -1.42
N ASP A 91 -9.40 -5.35 -0.85
CA ASP A 91 -9.38 -4.86 0.52
C ASP A 91 -9.46 -6.00 1.53
N MET A 92 -8.79 -5.83 2.66
CA MET A 92 -8.90 -6.76 3.78
C MET A 92 -9.87 -6.15 4.79
N LYS A 93 -10.96 -6.85 5.09
CA LYS A 93 -11.92 -6.40 6.11
C LYS A 93 -11.24 -6.31 7.48
N ASP A 94 -11.48 -5.23 8.20
CA ASP A 94 -11.10 -5.12 9.60
C ASP A 94 -12.13 -5.90 10.45
N THR A 95 -11.71 -7.03 11.00
CA THR A 95 -12.55 -7.88 11.85
C THR A 95 -12.59 -7.40 13.31
N SER A 96 -11.76 -6.43 13.70
CA SER A 96 -11.76 -5.87 15.06
C SER A 96 -13.01 -5.04 15.35
N GLU A 97 -13.68 -4.51 14.31
CA GLU A 97 -14.91 -3.72 14.45
C GLU A 97 -16.18 -4.59 14.55
N GLU A 98 -16.14 -5.86 14.16
CA GLU A 98 -17.30 -6.77 14.13
C GLU A 98 -17.41 -7.70 15.37
N GLY A 99 -16.97 -7.24 16.55
CA GLY A 99 -17.18 -7.97 17.80
C GLY A 99 -16.42 -9.29 17.87
N GLY A 100 -15.12 -9.23 17.82
CA GLY A 100 -14.08 -10.28 17.75
C GLY A 100 -14.21 -11.60 18.52
N ASP A 101 -15.31 -11.90 19.13
CA ASP A 101 -15.52 -13.09 19.96
C ASP A 101 -16.40 -14.16 19.30
N GLU A 102 -17.16 -13.84 18.24
CA GLU A 102 -18.14 -14.73 17.63
C GLU A 102 -17.96 -14.96 16.11
N ILE A 103 -16.75 -14.72 15.58
CA ILE A 103 -16.48 -15.03 14.18
C ILE A 103 -16.42 -16.55 14.04
N GLY A 104 -17.47 -17.13 13.45
CA GLY A 104 -17.53 -18.55 13.12
C GLY A 104 -16.45 -18.94 12.12
N ASP A 105 -16.03 -20.20 12.14
CA ASP A 105 -15.03 -20.75 11.21
C ASP A 105 -15.45 -20.63 9.74
N ASP A 106 -16.75 -20.44 9.45
CA ASP A 106 -17.32 -20.35 8.11
C ASP A 106 -17.26 -18.93 7.50
N ASP A 107 -16.97 -17.88 8.27
CA ASP A 107 -16.97 -16.49 7.79
C ASP A 107 -15.69 -16.10 7.03
N PHE A 108 -14.67 -16.93 7.07
CA PHE A 108 -13.43 -16.72 6.34
C PHE A 108 -13.32 -17.62 5.12
N ALA A 109 -13.86 -17.21 3.98
CA ALA A 109 -13.45 -17.78 2.71
C ALA A 109 -11.97 -17.47 2.51
N VAL A 110 -11.11 -18.47 2.73
CA VAL A 110 -9.64 -18.34 2.71
C VAL A 110 -9.18 -17.87 1.33
N PRO A 111 -8.76 -16.63 1.18
CA PRO A 111 -8.07 -16.25 -0.04
C PRO A 111 -6.63 -16.76 0.05
N THR A 112 -6.33 -17.84 -0.67
CA THR A 112 -4.95 -18.36 -0.78
C THR A 112 -4.01 -17.38 -1.46
N MET A 113 -4.53 -16.47 -2.29
CA MET A 113 -3.75 -15.39 -2.91
C MET A 113 -3.69 -14.17 -1.98
N PRO A 114 -2.49 -13.69 -1.58
CA PRO A 114 -2.36 -12.48 -0.78
C PRO A 114 -2.82 -11.24 -1.54
N THR A 115 -3.23 -10.19 -0.82
CA THR A 115 -3.46 -8.87 -1.43
C THR A 115 -2.15 -8.11 -1.62
N PHE A 116 -2.07 -7.32 -2.68
CA PHE A 116 -0.96 -6.40 -2.94
C PHE A 116 -1.37 -4.92 -2.82
N LYS A 117 -2.61 -4.63 -2.41
CA LYS A 117 -3.14 -3.27 -2.22
C LYS A 117 -2.26 -2.40 -1.33
N TYR A 118 -1.65 -2.98 -0.33
CA TYR A 118 -0.83 -2.25 0.66
C TYR A 118 0.67 -2.31 0.36
N THR A 119 1.05 -2.88 -0.80
CA THR A 119 2.43 -3.06 -1.24
C THR A 119 2.74 -2.29 -2.51
N LEU A 120 1.85 -2.35 -3.48
CA LEU A 120 2.01 -1.80 -4.83
C LEU A 120 1.13 -0.56 -5.02
N SER A 121 1.58 0.36 -5.87
CA SER A 121 0.72 1.44 -6.35
C SER A 121 -0.31 0.88 -7.34
N GLU A 122 -1.41 1.62 -7.55
CA GLU A 122 -2.42 1.20 -8.52
C GLU A 122 -1.83 1.07 -9.94
N GLU A 123 -0.92 1.99 -10.33
CA GLU A 123 -0.22 1.93 -11.62
C GLU A 123 0.62 0.65 -11.76
N GLU A 124 1.25 0.20 -10.68
CA GLU A 124 2.01 -1.05 -10.66
C GLU A 124 1.11 -2.29 -10.75
N VAL A 125 -0.03 -2.26 -10.08
CA VAL A 125 -1.05 -3.33 -10.22
C VAL A 125 -1.58 -3.37 -11.66
N TRP A 126 -1.90 -2.22 -12.27
CA TRP A 126 -2.31 -2.16 -13.68
C TRP A 126 -1.23 -2.66 -14.64
N ALA A 127 0.05 -2.41 -14.36
CA ALA A 127 1.14 -2.97 -15.15
C ALA A 127 1.16 -4.51 -15.10
N ILE A 128 0.91 -5.09 -13.91
CA ILE A 128 0.76 -6.55 -13.75
C ILE A 128 -0.47 -7.05 -14.53
N VAL A 129 -1.63 -6.37 -14.45
CA VAL A 129 -2.84 -6.73 -15.22
C VAL A 129 -2.53 -6.78 -16.71
N GLY A 130 -1.83 -5.77 -17.23
CA GLY A 130 -1.40 -5.72 -18.63
C GLY A 130 -0.51 -6.90 -19.02
N TYR A 131 0.44 -7.28 -18.16
CA TYR A 131 1.28 -8.45 -18.36
C TYR A 131 0.47 -9.76 -18.36
N VAL A 132 -0.42 -9.94 -17.37
CA VAL A 132 -1.30 -11.11 -17.25
C VAL A 132 -2.22 -11.25 -18.48
N ARG A 133 -2.76 -10.14 -19.01
CA ARG A 133 -3.50 -10.15 -20.28
C ARG A 133 -2.68 -10.71 -21.44
N GLY A 134 -1.41 -10.33 -21.49
CA GLY A 134 -0.47 -10.84 -22.50
C GLY A 134 -0.26 -12.34 -22.43
N LEU A 135 -0.26 -12.96 -21.23
CA LEU A 135 -0.05 -14.40 -21.05
C LEU A 135 -1.08 -15.27 -21.76
N HIS A 136 -2.34 -14.81 -21.88
CA HIS A 136 -3.41 -15.50 -22.62
C HIS A 136 -3.76 -14.83 -23.97
N GLY A 137 -2.88 -13.97 -24.48
CA GLY A 137 -2.98 -13.38 -25.81
C GLY A 137 -4.04 -12.27 -25.94
N MET A 138 -4.39 -11.61 -24.86
CA MET A 138 -5.28 -10.46 -24.84
C MET A 138 -4.52 -9.16 -24.57
N LYS A 139 -5.15 -8.03 -24.86
CA LYS A 139 -4.64 -6.71 -24.51
C LYS A 139 -5.50 -6.13 -23.39
N MET A 140 -4.86 -5.43 -22.47
CA MET A 140 -5.57 -4.65 -21.45
C MET A 140 -6.34 -3.50 -22.11
N GLU A 141 -7.61 -3.35 -21.78
CA GLU A 141 -8.48 -2.28 -22.28
C GLU A 141 -8.36 -1.02 -21.42
N PHE A 142 -8.07 -1.18 -20.14
CA PHE A 142 -7.92 -0.08 -19.19
C PHE A 142 -6.77 0.85 -19.57
N LYS A 143 -7.03 2.17 -19.55
CA LYS A 143 -6.06 3.21 -19.93
C LYS A 143 -5.56 3.96 -18.71
N VAL A 144 -4.42 3.54 -18.16
CA VAL A 144 -3.80 4.16 -16.97
C VAL A 144 -3.56 5.65 -17.17
N GLU A 145 -3.08 6.07 -18.35
CA GLU A 145 -2.83 7.48 -18.66
C GLU A 145 -4.12 8.32 -18.70
N GLU A 146 -5.22 7.73 -19.17
CA GLU A 146 -6.54 8.37 -19.14
C GLU A 146 -7.00 8.58 -17.69
N ARG A 147 -6.85 7.55 -16.86
CA ARG A 147 -7.15 7.61 -15.43
C ARG A 147 -6.33 8.69 -14.73
N LYS A 148 -5.05 8.79 -15.05
CA LYS A 148 -4.13 9.79 -14.51
C LYS A 148 -4.57 11.22 -14.85
N LYS A 149 -4.98 11.44 -16.12
CA LYS A 149 -5.53 12.73 -16.57
C LYS A 149 -6.83 13.08 -15.84
N GLN A 150 -7.74 12.12 -15.67
CA GLN A 150 -9.00 12.32 -14.96
C GLN A 150 -8.76 12.71 -13.50
N LEU A 151 -7.84 12.02 -12.81
CA LEU A 151 -7.48 12.33 -11.43
C LEU A 151 -6.80 13.70 -11.30
N ALA A 152 -5.93 14.07 -12.25
CA ALA A 152 -5.32 15.39 -12.27
C ALA A 152 -6.35 16.51 -12.44
N ALA A 153 -7.33 16.32 -13.34
CA ALA A 153 -8.42 17.28 -13.54
C ALA A 153 -9.33 17.37 -12.30
N ALA A 154 -9.65 16.23 -11.65
CA ALA A 154 -10.43 16.20 -10.43
C ALA A 154 -9.71 16.92 -9.28
N LEU A 155 -8.40 16.72 -9.15
CA LEU A 155 -7.57 17.40 -8.16
C LEU A 155 -7.59 18.93 -8.36
N GLN A 156 -7.41 19.39 -9.60
CA GLN A 156 -7.47 20.82 -9.92
C GLN A 156 -8.84 21.41 -9.61
N THR A 157 -9.92 20.70 -9.95
CA THR A 157 -11.29 21.12 -9.63
C THR A 157 -11.51 21.23 -8.13
N ALA A 158 -11.08 20.24 -7.36
CA ALA A 158 -11.22 20.24 -5.89
C ALA A 158 -10.41 21.39 -5.24
N GLN A 159 -9.21 21.70 -5.76
CA GLN A 159 -8.42 22.86 -5.32
C GLN A 159 -9.15 24.18 -5.56
N THR A 160 -9.73 24.35 -6.75
CA THR A 160 -10.50 25.55 -7.08
C THR A 160 -11.74 25.69 -6.20
N ASN A 161 -12.46 24.60 -5.96
CA ASN A 161 -13.64 24.60 -5.09
C ASN A 161 -13.29 24.98 -3.65
N LEU A 162 -12.19 24.45 -3.11
CA LEU A 162 -11.73 24.82 -1.77
C LEU A 162 -11.34 26.31 -1.70
N GLU A 163 -10.65 26.83 -2.70
CA GLU A 163 -10.28 28.26 -2.74
C GLU A 163 -11.51 29.16 -2.76
N GLN A 164 -12.54 28.80 -3.54
CA GLN A 164 -13.79 29.55 -3.61
C GLN A 164 -14.56 29.47 -2.28
N ALA A 165 -14.67 28.30 -1.69
CA ALA A 165 -15.36 28.11 -0.41
C ALA A 165 -14.64 28.83 0.74
N THR A 166 -13.31 28.84 0.73
CA THR A 166 -12.51 29.58 1.72
C THR A 166 -12.75 31.09 1.62
N LYS A 167 -12.75 31.64 0.40
CA LYS A 167 -13.05 33.08 0.18
C LYS A 167 -14.46 33.45 0.63
N ALA A 168 -15.43 32.57 0.38
CA ALA A 168 -16.82 32.81 0.81
C ALA A 168 -16.93 32.81 2.34
N TYR A 169 -16.29 31.84 3.00
CA TYR A 169 -16.23 31.77 4.46
C TYR A 169 -15.57 33.00 5.08
N GLU A 170 -14.39 33.39 4.59
CA GLU A 170 -13.66 34.59 5.08
C GLU A 170 -14.49 35.88 4.91
N ALA A 171 -15.25 36.01 3.82
CA ALA A 171 -16.11 37.15 3.58
C ALA A 171 -17.31 37.18 4.56
N ALA A 172 -17.94 36.04 4.80
CA ALA A 172 -19.09 35.92 5.71
C ALA A 172 -18.68 36.13 7.18
N GLU A 173 -17.55 35.56 7.60
CA GLU A 173 -16.96 35.75 8.94
C GLU A 173 -16.63 37.22 9.18
N LYS A 174 -16.04 37.90 8.21
CA LYS A 174 -15.71 39.33 8.27
C LYS A 174 -17.01 40.15 8.40
N GLN A 175 -18.04 39.85 7.63
CA GLN A 175 -19.32 40.54 7.71
C GLN A 175 -19.97 40.37 9.09
N ALA A 176 -19.99 39.15 9.63
CA ALA A 176 -20.48 38.85 10.96
C ALA A 176 -19.72 39.63 12.04
N SER A 177 -18.40 39.73 11.91
CA SER A 177 -17.55 40.50 12.83
C SER A 177 -17.85 42.00 12.79
N GLU A 178 -18.01 42.60 11.59
CA GLU A 178 -18.35 44.00 11.41
C GLU A 178 -19.78 44.34 11.98
N GLU A 179 -20.73 43.39 11.84
CA GLU A 179 -22.06 43.53 12.43
C GLU A 179 -22.04 43.45 13.97
N ALA A 180 -21.24 42.55 14.53
CA ALA A 180 -21.04 42.42 15.97
C ALA A 180 -20.40 43.70 16.55
N GLU A 181 -19.40 44.28 15.89
CA GLU A 181 -18.74 45.52 16.29
C GLU A 181 -19.78 46.71 16.32
N LYS A 182 -20.58 46.87 15.26
CA LYS A 182 -21.64 47.89 15.22
C LYS A 182 -22.66 47.70 16.33
N LYS A 183 -23.07 46.46 16.64
CA LYS A 183 -23.97 46.15 17.74
C LYS A 183 -23.33 46.43 19.11
N SER A 184 -22.04 46.13 19.27
CA SER A 184 -21.29 46.44 20.49
C SER A 184 -21.23 47.93 20.77
N GLU A 185 -20.94 48.75 19.75
CA GLU A 185 -20.97 50.23 19.88
C GLU A 185 -22.35 50.75 20.26
N ALA A 186 -23.41 50.27 19.59
CA ALA A 186 -24.79 50.71 19.84
C ALA A 186 -25.28 50.30 21.24
N LEU A 187 -24.95 49.15 21.73
CA LEU A 187 -25.36 48.57 23.01
C LEU A 187 -24.44 48.93 24.17
N LYS A 188 -23.27 49.50 23.90
CA LYS A 188 -22.17 49.71 24.87
C LYS A 188 -21.83 48.46 25.68
N LYS A 189 -21.83 47.32 25.00
CA LYS A 189 -21.60 46.00 25.57
C LYS A 189 -20.91 45.16 24.51
N ASP A 190 -19.95 44.32 24.91
CA ASP A 190 -19.31 43.36 24.01
C ASP A 190 -20.34 42.38 23.44
N VAL A 191 -20.34 42.25 22.11
CA VAL A 191 -21.19 41.35 21.36
C VAL A 191 -20.28 40.50 20.48
N GLU A 192 -20.30 39.19 20.69
CA GLU A 192 -19.55 38.24 19.85
C GLU A 192 -20.22 38.12 18.47
N PRO A 193 -19.43 37.82 17.43
CA PRO A 193 -19.97 37.49 16.11
C PRO A 193 -20.94 36.29 16.19
N ASP A 194 -22.01 36.35 15.41
CA ASP A 194 -22.97 35.25 15.33
C ASP A 194 -22.47 34.17 14.41
N GLU A 195 -21.88 33.10 14.98
CA GLU A 195 -21.35 31.97 14.25
C GLU A 195 -22.41 31.25 13.39
N SER A 196 -23.68 31.34 13.74
CA SER A 196 -24.75 30.75 12.95
C SER A 196 -24.93 31.42 11.59
N SER A 197 -24.51 32.69 11.47
CA SER A 197 -24.65 33.48 10.24
C SER A 197 -23.70 33.05 9.10
N TYR A 198 -22.64 32.25 9.39
CA TYR A 198 -21.72 31.73 8.40
C TYR A 198 -21.49 30.20 8.52
N ALA A 199 -22.41 29.53 9.20
CA ALA A 199 -22.32 28.07 9.39
C ALA A 199 -22.37 27.27 8.08
N ASP A 200 -23.15 27.76 7.10
CA ASP A 200 -23.26 27.11 5.79
C ASP A 200 -21.96 27.24 4.99
N GLU A 201 -21.30 28.38 5.04
CA GLU A 201 -20.00 28.60 4.38
C GLU A 201 -18.91 27.77 5.04
N LEU A 202 -18.91 27.63 6.36
CA LEU A 202 -17.99 26.76 7.09
C LEU A 202 -18.21 25.28 6.71
N ALA A 203 -19.46 24.85 6.58
CA ALA A 203 -19.80 23.50 6.15
C ALA A 203 -19.37 23.26 4.69
N ALA A 204 -19.57 24.24 3.79
CA ALA A 204 -19.13 24.16 2.40
C ALA A 204 -17.60 24.08 2.29
N MET A 205 -16.86 24.89 3.06
CA MET A 205 -15.40 24.84 3.10
C MET A 205 -14.89 23.48 3.62
N SER A 206 -15.52 22.97 4.69
CA SER A 206 -15.17 21.64 5.25
C SER A 206 -15.41 20.51 4.25
N LYS A 207 -16.51 20.58 3.48
CA LYS A 207 -16.83 19.63 2.42
C LYS A 207 -15.80 19.70 1.30
N ALA A 208 -15.49 20.89 0.81
CA ALA A 208 -14.50 21.10 -0.26
C ALA A 208 -13.11 20.61 0.15
N LYS A 209 -12.73 20.78 1.42
CA LYS A 209 -11.49 20.23 1.96
C LYS A 209 -11.47 18.69 1.92
N LYS A 210 -12.54 18.02 2.32
CA LYS A 210 -12.65 16.56 2.24
C LYS A 210 -12.56 16.06 0.81
N GLU A 211 -13.16 16.77 -0.14
CA GLU A 211 -13.08 16.44 -1.58
C GLU A 211 -11.65 16.59 -2.10
N LEU A 212 -10.92 17.63 -1.69
CA LEU A 212 -9.52 17.82 -2.04
C LEU A 212 -8.64 16.70 -1.43
N ASP A 213 -8.81 16.38 -0.16
CA ASP A 213 -8.06 15.33 0.52
C ASP A 213 -8.28 13.97 -0.18
N ALA A 214 -9.53 13.68 -0.58
CA ALA A 214 -9.88 12.48 -1.34
C ALA A 214 -9.22 12.44 -2.73
N ALA A 215 -9.24 13.56 -3.48
CA ALA A 215 -8.61 13.65 -4.79
C ALA A 215 -7.08 13.51 -4.70
N GLN A 216 -6.45 14.09 -3.68
CA GLN A 216 -5.01 13.95 -3.40
C GLN A 216 -4.66 12.50 -3.05
N ALA A 217 -5.45 11.85 -2.21
CA ALA A 217 -5.27 10.45 -1.84
C ALA A 217 -5.37 9.53 -3.08
N ALA A 218 -6.37 9.75 -3.94
CA ALA A 218 -6.55 8.96 -5.16
C ALA A 218 -5.36 9.10 -6.12
N MET A 219 -4.84 10.32 -6.32
CA MET A 219 -3.66 10.54 -7.15
C MET A 219 -2.40 9.91 -6.53
N THR A 220 -2.24 10.04 -5.21
CA THR A 220 -1.11 9.45 -4.48
C THR A 220 -1.12 7.93 -4.59
N ASN A 221 -2.27 7.29 -4.37
CA ASN A 221 -2.43 5.84 -4.47
C ASN A 221 -2.15 5.31 -5.88
N LEU A 222 -2.48 6.11 -6.90
CA LEU A 222 -2.19 5.73 -8.28
C LEU A 222 -0.69 5.57 -8.53
N VAL A 223 0.13 6.52 -8.05
CA VAL A 223 1.56 6.60 -8.45
C VAL A 223 2.55 6.20 -7.34
N THR A 224 2.11 6.11 -6.10
CA THR A 224 2.99 5.89 -4.95
C THR A 224 2.62 4.60 -4.23
N ARG A 225 3.63 3.78 -3.93
CA ARG A 225 3.45 2.58 -3.10
C ARG A 225 2.99 2.97 -1.70
N PRO A 226 1.94 2.31 -1.16
CA PRO A 226 1.49 2.53 0.20
C PRO A 226 2.60 2.28 1.22
N GLY A 227 2.62 3.04 2.31
CA GLY A 227 3.55 2.83 3.42
C GLY A 227 5.05 3.05 3.10
N LYS A 228 5.41 3.49 1.88
CA LYS A 228 6.81 3.79 1.55
C LYS A 228 7.35 4.88 2.47
N GLY A 229 8.45 4.57 3.17
CA GLY A 229 9.08 5.51 4.11
C GLY A 229 8.37 5.64 5.45
N THR A 230 7.26 4.94 5.69
CA THR A 230 6.52 5.00 6.96
C THR A 230 7.19 4.10 7.99
N SER A 231 7.69 4.68 9.07
CA SER A 231 8.20 3.93 10.22
C SER A 231 7.03 3.41 11.06
N ILE A 232 7.02 2.10 11.33
CA ILE A 232 6.07 1.51 12.25
C ILE A 232 6.59 1.67 13.68
N PRO A 233 5.82 2.30 14.59
CA PRO A 233 6.24 2.48 15.97
C PRO A 233 6.37 1.14 16.70
N ARG A 234 7.08 1.15 17.81
CA ARG A 234 7.19 -0.03 18.69
C ARG A 234 5.81 -0.30 19.31
N PRO A 235 5.28 -1.54 19.20
CA PRO A 235 3.97 -1.86 19.76
C PRO A 235 4.07 -2.05 21.28
N ASP A 236 2.96 -1.81 21.97
CA ASP A 236 2.70 -2.43 23.25
C ASP A 236 2.10 -3.82 23.02
N LEU A 237 2.85 -4.86 23.35
CA LEU A 237 2.44 -6.26 23.26
C LEU A 237 1.99 -6.82 24.62
N THR A 238 1.79 -5.97 25.62
CA THR A 238 1.34 -6.38 26.95
C THR A 238 -0.11 -6.85 26.87
N ILE A 239 -0.37 -8.08 27.31
CA ILE A 239 -1.72 -8.65 27.40
C ILE A 239 -1.95 -9.17 28.80
N LYS A 240 -3.17 -9.01 29.31
CA LYS A 240 -3.58 -9.60 30.58
C LYS A 240 -3.48 -11.13 30.50
N SER A 241 -3.00 -11.75 31.57
CA SER A 241 -2.72 -13.19 31.59
C SER A 241 -3.93 -14.07 31.28
N ASP A 242 -5.13 -13.62 31.64
CA ASP A 242 -6.42 -14.30 31.36
C ASP A 242 -6.84 -14.20 29.88
N GLN A 243 -6.27 -13.29 29.11
CA GLN A 243 -6.59 -13.08 27.70
C GLN A 243 -5.55 -13.69 26.74
N VAL A 244 -4.38 -14.11 27.23
CA VAL A 244 -3.29 -14.60 26.37
C VAL A 244 -3.74 -15.75 25.48
N ALA A 245 -4.33 -16.80 26.07
CA ALA A 245 -4.76 -17.98 25.31
C ALA A 245 -5.79 -17.62 24.22
N LYS A 246 -6.77 -16.77 24.53
CA LYS A 246 -7.78 -16.30 23.58
C LYS A 246 -7.17 -15.51 22.44
N THR A 247 -6.24 -14.58 22.75
CA THR A 247 -5.56 -13.77 21.75
C THR A 247 -4.65 -14.60 20.84
N VAL A 248 -3.97 -15.61 21.39
CA VAL A 248 -3.15 -16.55 20.61
C VAL A 248 -4.02 -17.36 19.66
N ALA A 249 -5.14 -17.90 20.12
CA ALA A 249 -6.09 -18.66 19.27
C ALA A 249 -6.68 -17.76 18.17
N TYR A 250 -7.01 -16.51 18.48
CA TYR A 250 -7.45 -15.53 17.48
C TYR A 250 -6.34 -15.24 16.47
N GLY A 251 -5.10 -15.02 16.90
CA GLY A 251 -3.95 -14.83 16.03
C GLY A 251 -3.70 -16.01 15.09
N GLN A 252 -3.92 -17.26 15.57
CA GLN A 252 -3.84 -18.46 14.75
C GLN A 252 -4.91 -18.45 13.64
N ARG A 253 -6.17 -18.16 13.97
CA ARG A 253 -7.26 -18.06 12.97
C ARG A 253 -6.98 -16.96 11.94
N LEU A 254 -6.45 -15.81 12.36
CA LEU A 254 -6.05 -14.75 11.44
C LEU A 254 -4.95 -15.22 10.49
N TYR A 255 -3.95 -15.95 11.00
CA TYR A 255 -2.85 -16.52 10.22
C TYR A 255 -3.34 -17.51 9.16
N GLU A 256 -4.22 -18.44 9.57
CA GLU A 256 -4.70 -19.52 8.73
C GLU A 256 -5.80 -19.07 7.76
N ASN A 257 -6.75 -18.28 8.23
CA ASN A 257 -8.00 -18.04 7.53
C ASN A 257 -8.12 -16.64 6.91
N LYS A 258 -7.89 -15.55 7.67
CA LYS A 258 -8.10 -14.19 7.15
C LYS A 258 -6.99 -13.74 6.21
N TYR A 259 -5.74 -13.88 6.65
CA TYR A 259 -4.59 -13.37 5.91
C TYR A 259 -3.90 -14.41 5.04
N GLY A 260 -4.25 -15.70 5.18
CA GLY A 260 -3.75 -16.79 4.36
C GLY A 260 -2.22 -16.93 4.40
N CYS A 261 -1.60 -16.68 5.55
CA CYS A 261 -0.14 -16.73 5.71
C CYS A 261 0.43 -18.11 5.40
N ASN A 262 -0.37 -19.17 5.67
CA ASN A 262 -0.10 -20.57 5.34
C ASN A 262 0.02 -20.81 3.82
N GLY A 263 -0.49 -19.94 2.96
CA GLY A 263 -0.26 -20.02 1.51
C GLY A 263 1.21 -19.88 1.11
N CYS A 264 1.99 -19.13 1.90
CA CYS A 264 3.40 -18.87 1.66
C CYS A 264 4.34 -19.50 2.68
N HIS A 265 3.90 -19.65 3.94
CA HIS A 265 4.71 -20.13 5.06
C HIS A 265 4.22 -21.48 5.56
N SER A 266 5.16 -22.37 5.89
CA SER A 266 4.84 -23.64 6.55
C SER A 266 5.00 -23.55 8.07
N ILE A 267 4.16 -24.31 8.78
CA ILE A 267 4.31 -24.65 10.19
C ILE A 267 4.16 -26.17 10.26
N GLY A 268 5.20 -26.88 10.68
CA GLY A 268 5.26 -28.33 10.57
C GLY A 268 5.26 -28.80 9.10
N PRO A 269 4.48 -29.85 8.79
CA PRO A 269 4.37 -30.37 7.42
C PRO A 269 3.48 -29.53 6.52
N ASP A 270 2.63 -28.67 7.10
CA ASP A 270 1.55 -27.97 6.42
C ASP A 270 1.96 -26.55 5.99
N GLY A 271 1.45 -26.11 4.84
CA GLY A 271 1.62 -24.78 4.31
C GLY A 271 2.61 -24.66 3.14
N GLY A 272 2.66 -23.47 2.56
CA GLY A 272 3.52 -23.13 1.44
C GLY A 272 4.99 -23.01 1.82
N LYS A 273 5.87 -23.09 0.82
CA LYS A 273 7.32 -22.97 0.97
C LYS A 273 7.92 -21.80 0.18
N VAL A 274 7.09 -20.81 -0.14
CA VAL A 274 7.53 -19.56 -0.78
C VAL A 274 8.27 -18.67 0.22
N GLY A 275 7.73 -18.58 1.44
CA GLY A 275 8.39 -17.95 2.58
C GLY A 275 9.13 -18.96 3.47
N PRO A 276 9.92 -18.49 4.45
CA PRO A 276 10.57 -19.38 5.40
C PRO A 276 9.56 -20.11 6.30
N ALA A 277 9.92 -21.33 6.74
CA ALA A 277 9.17 -22.06 7.76
C ALA A 277 9.15 -21.28 9.08
N LEU A 278 7.98 -21.26 9.74
CA LEU A 278 7.73 -20.45 10.94
C LEU A 278 7.66 -21.28 12.24
N ASP A 279 7.94 -22.59 12.19
CA ASP A 279 7.92 -23.51 13.33
C ASP A 279 8.69 -22.97 14.56
N ARG A 280 9.72 -22.18 14.31
CA ARG A 280 10.61 -21.63 15.32
C ARG A 280 10.61 -20.10 15.34
N ALA A 281 9.53 -19.47 14.85
CA ALA A 281 9.44 -18.01 14.77
C ALA A 281 9.63 -17.37 16.15
N GLY A 282 8.95 -17.88 17.17
CA GLY A 282 9.03 -17.38 18.54
C GLY A 282 10.34 -17.67 19.26
N PHE A 283 11.16 -18.59 18.76
CA PHE A 283 12.53 -18.81 19.25
C PHE A 283 13.53 -17.86 18.57
N ARG A 284 13.36 -17.60 17.28
CA ARG A 284 14.32 -16.87 16.44
C ARG A 284 14.09 -15.37 16.37
N LEU A 285 12.84 -14.92 16.56
CA LEU A 285 12.41 -13.57 16.26
C LEU A 285 11.86 -12.88 17.52
N ASN A 286 12.17 -11.60 17.66
CA ASN A 286 11.61 -10.76 18.71
C ASN A 286 10.18 -10.29 18.30
N GLY A 287 9.22 -10.31 19.24
CA GLY A 287 7.83 -9.94 18.98
C GLY A 287 7.68 -8.52 18.41
N THR A 288 8.43 -7.54 18.92
CA THR A 288 8.43 -6.17 18.36
C THR A 288 8.87 -6.16 16.90
N TRP A 289 9.86 -6.97 16.54
CA TRP A 289 10.32 -7.11 15.15
C TRP A 289 9.24 -7.74 14.29
N VAL A 290 8.62 -8.85 14.76
CA VAL A 290 7.54 -9.56 14.04
C VAL A 290 6.38 -8.61 13.78
N TYR A 291 5.91 -7.87 14.79
CA TYR A 291 4.83 -6.91 14.64
C TYR A 291 5.14 -5.85 13.57
N ARG A 292 6.32 -5.24 13.61
CA ARG A 292 6.72 -4.21 12.63
C ARG A 292 6.83 -4.79 11.23
N TRP A 293 7.36 -6.00 11.11
CA TRP A 293 7.44 -6.74 9.86
C TRP A 293 6.05 -7.01 9.26
N LEU A 294 5.11 -7.52 10.06
CA LEU A 294 3.73 -7.78 9.62
C LEU A 294 3.00 -6.51 9.18
N ARG A 295 3.28 -5.39 9.82
CA ARG A 295 2.65 -4.10 9.50
C ARG A 295 3.19 -3.48 8.22
N ASN A 296 4.49 -3.54 7.98
CA ASN A 296 5.10 -2.97 6.77
C ASN A 296 6.47 -3.62 6.51
N PRO A 297 6.51 -4.78 5.85
CA PRO A 297 7.77 -5.48 5.56
C PRO A 297 8.68 -4.67 4.64
N GLN A 298 8.16 -3.90 3.68
CA GLN A 298 8.94 -3.08 2.76
C GLN A 298 9.67 -1.92 3.45
N ALA A 299 9.16 -1.41 4.58
CA ALA A 299 9.88 -0.41 5.37
C ALA A 299 11.15 -0.96 6.04
N MET A 300 11.21 -2.28 6.25
CA MET A 300 12.35 -2.96 6.88
C MET A 300 13.29 -3.59 5.84
N ASN A 301 12.75 -4.08 4.74
CA ASN A 301 13.50 -4.58 3.59
C ASN A 301 12.72 -4.28 2.31
N ALA A 302 13.18 -3.30 1.53
CA ALA A 302 12.50 -2.85 0.31
C ALA A 302 12.39 -3.94 -0.76
N GLU A 303 13.31 -4.92 -0.75
CA GLU A 303 13.38 -6.00 -1.72
C GLU A 303 12.63 -7.26 -1.26
N THR A 304 11.92 -7.22 -0.15
CA THR A 304 11.16 -8.39 0.30
C THR A 304 9.98 -8.69 -0.63
N ARG A 305 9.78 -9.98 -0.88
CA ARG A 305 8.62 -10.48 -1.63
C ARG A 305 7.37 -10.64 -0.76
N MET A 306 7.54 -10.64 0.56
CA MET A 306 6.39 -10.68 1.48
C MET A 306 5.60 -9.38 1.33
N PRO A 307 4.33 -9.43 0.89
CA PRO A 307 3.51 -8.24 0.78
C PRO A 307 3.09 -7.72 2.17
N ALA A 308 2.82 -6.43 2.26
CA ALA A 308 2.04 -5.88 3.36
C ALA A 308 0.58 -6.27 3.15
N LEU A 309 -0.03 -6.90 4.15
CA LEU A 309 -1.38 -7.45 4.05
C LEU A 309 -2.45 -6.52 4.66
N GLY A 310 -2.06 -5.34 5.12
CA GLY A 310 -2.98 -4.37 5.71
C GLY A 310 -3.54 -4.77 7.08
N LEU A 311 -2.77 -5.53 7.87
CA LEU A 311 -3.20 -5.93 9.22
C LEU A 311 -3.52 -4.68 10.05
N SER A 312 -4.65 -4.71 10.77
CA SER A 312 -4.95 -3.73 11.80
C SER A 312 -3.92 -3.81 12.94
N ASP A 313 -3.91 -2.84 13.85
CA ASP A 313 -3.03 -2.88 15.03
C ASP A 313 -3.33 -4.12 15.89
N SER A 314 -4.60 -4.39 16.14
CA SER A 314 -5.06 -5.54 16.92
C SER A 314 -4.71 -6.88 16.26
N ASP A 315 -4.96 -7.00 14.95
CA ASP A 315 -4.67 -8.24 14.22
C ASP A 315 -3.17 -8.50 14.17
N ALA A 316 -2.36 -7.48 13.91
CA ALA A 316 -0.90 -7.62 13.93
C ALA A 316 -0.36 -8.04 15.30
N LYS A 317 -0.92 -7.51 16.39
CA LYS A 317 -0.58 -7.94 17.76
C LYS A 317 -0.96 -9.39 18.00
N ALA A 318 -2.17 -9.80 17.62
CA ALA A 318 -2.66 -11.18 17.79
C ALA A 318 -1.82 -12.19 17.02
N VAL A 319 -1.55 -11.93 15.72
CA VAL A 319 -0.67 -12.78 14.89
C VAL A 319 0.75 -12.81 15.45
N THR A 320 1.28 -11.67 15.92
CA THR A 320 2.59 -11.63 16.56
C THR A 320 2.66 -12.56 17.78
N LEU A 321 1.64 -12.49 18.64
CA LEU A 321 1.59 -13.34 19.82
C LEU A 321 1.51 -14.82 19.45
N TYR A 322 0.67 -15.18 18.49
CA TYR A 322 0.62 -16.55 17.97
C TYR A 322 2.00 -16.99 17.48
N LEU A 323 2.66 -16.21 16.60
CA LEU A 323 3.97 -16.58 16.09
C LEU A 323 5.05 -16.67 17.17
N THR A 324 4.95 -15.91 18.25
CA THR A 324 5.89 -15.98 19.37
C THR A 324 5.73 -17.24 20.24
N THR A 325 4.60 -17.97 20.10
CA THR A 325 4.42 -19.28 20.76
C THR A 325 5.12 -20.42 20.02
N LEU A 326 5.48 -20.23 18.75
CA LEU A 326 6.10 -21.26 17.91
C LEU A 326 7.58 -21.42 18.24
N LYS A 327 7.91 -22.36 19.13
CA LYS A 327 9.28 -22.61 19.64
C LYS A 327 10.00 -23.80 18.98
N GLY A 328 9.32 -24.57 18.13
CA GLY A 328 9.78 -25.82 17.58
C GLY A 328 9.52 -27.02 18.52
N GLU A 329 9.68 -28.23 18.03
CA GLU A 329 9.37 -29.46 18.78
C GLU A 329 10.32 -29.73 19.97
N ASN A 330 11.51 -29.09 20.02
CA ASN A 330 12.51 -29.28 21.07
C ASN A 330 12.53 -28.09 22.05
N SER A 331 11.39 -27.75 22.63
CA SER A 331 11.25 -26.58 23.51
C SER A 331 11.74 -26.76 24.94
N GLU A 332 12.52 -27.82 25.26
CA GLU A 332 13.17 -27.93 26.56
C GLU A 332 14.15 -26.77 26.84
N ASP A 333 14.67 -26.12 25.81
CA ASP A 333 15.54 -24.93 25.90
C ASP A 333 14.76 -23.60 25.96
N ALA A 334 13.42 -23.62 25.99
CA ALA A 334 12.58 -22.42 25.88
C ALA A 334 12.46 -21.61 27.20
N ALA A 335 13.16 -21.98 28.26
CA ALA A 335 13.12 -21.30 29.54
C ALA A 335 14.02 -20.05 29.63
N GLU A 336 14.88 -19.81 28.64
CA GLU A 336 15.75 -18.64 28.62
C GLU A 336 15.17 -17.57 27.71
N ALA A 337 14.73 -16.46 28.26
CA ALA A 337 14.25 -15.31 27.53
C ALA A 337 15.33 -14.83 26.54
N PRO A 338 14.95 -14.45 25.29
CA PRO A 338 15.92 -13.93 24.33
C PRO A 338 16.63 -12.71 24.93
N PRO A 339 17.95 -12.56 24.73
CA PRO A 339 18.69 -11.40 25.20
C PRO A 339 18.05 -10.12 24.66
N GLU A 340 17.92 -9.11 25.51
CA GLU A 340 17.47 -7.79 25.09
C GLU A 340 18.28 -7.34 23.87
N PRO A 341 17.65 -6.76 22.83
CA PRO A 341 18.36 -6.28 21.66
C PRO A 341 19.40 -5.27 22.12
N ALA A 342 20.66 -5.54 21.82
CA ALA A 342 21.75 -4.61 22.06
C ALA A 342 21.34 -3.24 21.56
N ALA A 343 21.43 -2.22 22.40
CA ALA A 343 21.08 -0.85 22.08
C ALA A 343 21.74 -0.47 20.75
N GLU A 344 20.95 -0.01 19.81
CA GLU A 344 21.40 0.48 18.50
C GLU A 344 22.55 1.46 18.73
N LYS A 345 23.77 1.06 18.36
CA LYS A 345 24.93 1.95 18.37
C LYS A 345 24.59 3.06 17.36
N LYS A 346 24.44 4.29 17.86
CA LYS A 346 24.37 5.49 17.04
C LYS A 346 25.49 5.44 15.99
N PRO A 347 25.20 5.80 14.74
CA PRO A 347 26.22 5.90 13.71
C PRO A 347 27.35 6.80 14.22
N ALA A 348 28.58 6.30 14.20
CA ALA A 348 29.76 7.08 14.58
C ALA A 348 29.84 8.33 13.72
N GLU A 349 29.80 9.48 14.35
CA GLU A 349 30.01 10.79 13.75
C GLU A 349 31.40 10.80 13.07
N LYS A 350 31.43 10.86 11.75
CA LYS A 350 32.67 10.93 10.98
C LYS A 350 33.36 12.24 11.32
N LYS A 351 34.47 12.19 12.08
CA LYS A 351 35.37 13.32 12.25
C LYS A 351 35.81 13.86 10.89
N PRO A 352 35.87 15.20 10.73
CA PRO A 352 36.41 15.82 9.51
C PRO A 352 37.87 15.45 9.34
N PRO A 353 38.38 15.35 8.11
CA PRO A 353 39.77 14.98 7.86
C PRO A 353 40.72 16.08 8.36
N GLU A 354 41.69 15.68 9.15
CA GLU A 354 42.76 16.55 9.69
C GLU A 354 43.63 17.05 8.54
N LYS A 355 43.75 18.41 8.41
CA LYS A 355 44.60 19.06 7.39
C LYS A 355 46.08 18.83 7.74
N LYS A 356 46.78 18.12 6.86
CA LYS A 356 48.26 18.01 6.94
C LYS A 356 48.93 19.38 6.78
N PRO A 357 49.99 19.66 7.56
CA PRO A 357 50.74 20.91 7.43
C PRO A 357 51.50 20.94 6.11
N ALA A 358 51.53 22.10 5.47
CA ALA A 358 52.28 22.36 4.26
C ALA A 358 53.79 22.29 4.52
N GLU A 359 54.49 21.46 3.79
CA GLU A 359 55.92 21.35 3.78
C GLU A 359 56.53 22.52 3.03
N LYS A 360 57.33 23.35 3.74
CA LYS A 360 58.10 24.48 3.17
C LYS A 360 59.35 23.88 2.48
N LYS A 361 59.41 23.96 1.15
CA LYS A 361 60.64 23.76 0.39
C LYS A 361 61.58 24.96 0.59
N LYS A 362 62.80 24.66 0.99
CA LYS A 362 63.98 25.50 0.84
C LYS A 362 64.51 25.40 -0.59
#